data_3b1a7bc967904b1c51d18b352fe3d9ee
#
_entry.id   3b1a7bc967904b1c51d18b352fe3d9ee
#
_cell.length_a   1.000
_cell.length_b   1.000
_cell.length_c   1.000
_cell.angle_alpha   90.00
_cell.angle_beta   90.00
_cell.angle_gamma   90.00
#
_symmetry.space_group_name_H-M   'P 1'
#
loop_
_entity.id
_entity.type
_entity.pdbx_description
1 polymer ?
#
loop_
_entity_poly.entity_id
_entity_poly.type
_entity_poly.pdbx_seq_one_letter_code
_entity_poly.pdbx_strand_id
1 'polypeptide(L)'
;MILLGIDFDGTSHEVGRGIPPIGQHSWGRYSARAGVPRHLDMLDRMQVPATFFVPGYDGEQHPDLVAEIATRGHEVAAHGYLHEAWDLQPEEEETLLRKTDQILRQVTGQPVMGWRSPSGRKSNRTLGVLKSMGYIYDSSDKDYDMPYRLRYGKGDGDSIIELPNNTYSLDDFPFFKFSFTPPSLVLEQWKQEFDVIYKNEGFFVLSVHPRSGWGSGTPSRTRLMADIITYIKGHDGVQFMRAKDYAQWCVNHSNRLEEVTIL
;
A
#
# COMPACT_ATOMS: atom_id res chain seq x y z
N MET A 1 15.40 -4.32 4.73
CA MET A 1 14.72 -3.33 3.86
C MET A 1 13.38 -2.95 4.46
N ILE A 2 13.00 -1.65 4.46
CA ILE A 2 11.78 -1.13 5.11
C ILE A 2 10.89 -0.45 4.08
N LEU A 3 9.64 -0.88 3.97
CA LEU A 3 8.61 -0.21 3.19
C LEU A 3 7.48 0.29 4.11
N LEU A 4 7.04 1.53 3.88
CA LEU A 4 5.84 2.08 4.46
C LEU A 4 4.77 2.16 3.38
N GLY A 5 3.72 1.36 3.50
CA GLY A 5 2.54 1.36 2.63
C GLY A 5 1.41 2.13 3.30
N ILE A 6 0.84 3.09 2.59
CA ILE A 6 -0.29 3.89 3.07
C ILE A 6 -1.44 3.69 2.09
N ASP A 7 -2.41 2.89 2.50
CA ASP A 7 -3.61 2.64 1.71
C ASP A 7 -4.55 3.83 1.92
N PHE A 8 -4.66 4.71 0.92
CA PHE A 8 -5.33 6.02 1.06
C PHE A 8 -6.76 5.89 1.58
N ASP A 9 -7.51 4.93 1.07
CA ASP A 9 -8.89 4.60 1.50
C ASP A 9 -9.71 5.83 1.87
N GLY A 10 -9.93 6.67 0.89
CA GLY A 10 -10.82 7.82 1.01
C GLY A 10 -12.29 7.41 1.06
N THR A 11 -13.14 8.16 0.41
CA THR A 11 -14.57 7.84 0.34
C THR A 11 -14.90 6.71 -0.63
N SER A 12 -13.95 6.28 -1.47
CA SER A 12 -14.08 5.13 -2.36
C SER A 12 -14.61 3.89 -1.64
N HIS A 13 -14.12 3.61 -0.45
CA HIS A 13 -14.51 2.46 0.36
C HIS A 13 -16.01 2.45 0.73
N GLU A 14 -16.58 3.59 1.11
CA GLU A 14 -18.01 3.71 1.39
C GLU A 14 -18.84 3.75 0.11
N VAL A 15 -18.44 4.57 -0.85
CA VAL A 15 -19.15 4.75 -2.13
C VAL A 15 -19.24 3.43 -2.90
N GLY A 16 -18.17 2.67 -2.98
CA GLY A 16 -18.15 1.36 -3.63
C GLY A 16 -19.08 0.32 -2.99
N ARG A 17 -19.52 0.57 -1.76
CA ARG A 17 -20.53 -0.25 -1.05
C ARG A 17 -21.92 0.35 -1.02
N GLY A 18 -22.14 1.45 -1.76
CA GLY A 18 -23.41 2.17 -1.76
C GLY A 18 -23.74 2.88 -0.44
N ILE A 19 -22.73 3.12 0.41
CA ILE A 19 -22.92 3.75 1.72
C ILE A 19 -22.60 5.25 1.60
N PRO A 20 -23.54 6.15 1.93
CA PRO A 20 -23.24 7.58 1.96
C PRO A 20 -22.13 7.89 2.99
N PRO A 21 -21.07 8.62 2.61
CA PRO A 21 -19.94 8.90 3.50
C PRO A 21 -20.22 10.04 4.48
N ILE A 22 -21.30 9.91 5.28
CA ILE A 22 -21.77 10.89 6.27
C ILE A 22 -21.95 10.24 7.64
N GLY A 23 -22.04 11.05 8.69
CA GLY A 23 -22.24 10.58 10.06
C GLY A 23 -21.17 9.57 10.47
N GLN A 24 -21.63 8.41 10.94
CA GLN A 24 -20.75 7.31 11.34
C GLN A 24 -19.89 6.74 10.21
N HIS A 25 -20.21 7.02 8.95
CA HIS A 25 -19.46 6.56 7.76
C HIS A 25 -18.59 7.67 7.16
N SER A 26 -18.30 8.74 7.90
CA SER A 26 -17.47 9.86 7.42
C SER A 26 -15.95 9.63 7.48
N TRP A 27 -15.53 8.42 7.81
CA TRP A 27 -14.10 8.08 8.02
C TRP A 27 -13.24 8.28 6.77
N GLY A 28 -13.76 7.97 5.60
CA GLY A 28 -13.06 8.19 4.34
C GLY A 28 -12.85 9.67 4.03
N ARG A 29 -13.82 10.53 4.40
CA ARG A 29 -13.65 11.99 4.28
C ARG A 29 -12.53 12.52 5.18
N TYR A 30 -12.30 11.87 6.32
CA TYR A 30 -11.21 12.21 7.22
C TYR A 30 -9.84 11.93 6.58
N SER A 31 -9.71 10.84 5.83
CA SER A 31 -8.47 10.49 5.14
C SER A 31 -7.93 11.66 4.31
N ALA A 32 -8.75 12.19 3.40
CA ALA A 32 -8.35 13.30 2.54
C ALA A 32 -8.20 14.63 3.29
N ARG A 33 -9.08 14.91 4.28
CA ARG A 33 -9.12 16.21 4.95
C ARG A 33 -8.06 16.40 6.03
N ALA A 34 -7.61 15.32 6.66
CA ALA A 34 -6.72 15.39 7.80
C ALA A 34 -5.66 14.27 7.85
N GLY A 35 -6.04 13.04 7.50
CA GLY A 35 -5.19 11.88 7.67
C GLY A 35 -3.97 11.91 6.74
N VAL A 36 -4.19 12.01 5.43
CA VAL A 36 -3.10 12.07 4.45
C VAL A 36 -2.22 13.30 4.65
N PRO A 37 -2.75 14.55 4.79
CA PRO A 37 -1.91 15.70 5.09
C PRO A 37 -1.02 15.49 6.34
N ARG A 38 -1.59 14.92 7.41
CA ARG A 38 -0.85 14.64 8.63
C ARG A 38 0.24 13.59 8.46
N HIS A 39 -0.03 12.54 7.66
CA HIS A 39 0.99 11.54 7.32
C HIS A 39 2.10 12.18 6.49
N LEU A 40 1.78 12.99 5.49
CA LEU A 40 2.78 13.70 4.68
C LEU A 40 3.68 14.58 5.56
N ASP A 41 3.10 15.40 6.44
CA ASP A 41 3.87 16.25 7.36
C ASP A 41 4.73 15.42 8.33
N MET A 42 4.26 14.27 8.76
CA MET A 42 5.03 13.35 9.60
C MET A 42 6.19 12.73 8.82
N LEU A 43 5.95 12.23 7.60
CA LEU A 43 6.97 11.62 6.74
C LEU A 43 8.08 12.63 6.37
N ASP A 44 7.73 13.89 6.08
CA ASP A 44 8.69 14.96 5.84
C ASP A 44 9.58 15.21 7.06
N ARG A 45 8.97 15.35 8.26
CA ARG A 45 9.74 15.53 9.50
C ARG A 45 10.66 14.35 9.80
N MET A 46 10.19 13.14 9.49
CA MET A 46 10.98 11.91 9.67
C MET A 46 11.98 11.68 8.54
N GLN A 47 11.90 12.41 7.43
CA GLN A 47 12.74 12.25 6.24
C GLN A 47 12.76 10.80 5.72
N VAL A 48 11.59 10.20 5.57
CA VAL A 48 11.42 8.83 5.04
C VAL A 48 10.42 8.82 3.87
N PRO A 49 10.71 8.07 2.80
CA PRO A 49 9.78 7.88 1.71
C PRO A 49 8.70 6.87 2.11
N ALA A 50 7.57 6.94 1.41
CA ALA A 50 6.47 5.99 1.52
C ALA A 50 5.84 5.70 0.16
N THR A 51 5.05 4.65 0.07
CA THR A 51 4.19 4.34 -1.08
C THR A 51 2.74 4.51 -0.66
N PHE A 52 2.01 5.37 -1.36
CA PHE A 52 0.57 5.54 -1.19
C PHE A 52 -0.15 4.72 -2.25
N PHE A 53 -0.94 3.74 -1.81
CA PHE A 53 -1.85 2.98 -2.66
C PHE A 53 -3.18 3.72 -2.74
N VAL A 54 -3.49 4.26 -3.91
CA VAL A 54 -4.59 5.22 -4.10
C VAL A 54 -5.68 4.61 -4.98
N PRO A 55 -6.93 4.51 -4.47
CA PRO A 55 -8.08 4.18 -5.32
C PRO A 55 -8.28 5.24 -6.39
N GLY A 56 -8.60 4.82 -7.63
CA GLY A 56 -8.79 5.77 -8.75
C GLY A 56 -9.86 6.81 -8.46
N TYR A 57 -10.94 6.43 -7.81
CA TYR A 57 -12.01 7.36 -7.39
C TYR A 57 -11.49 8.45 -6.44
N ASP A 58 -10.66 8.08 -5.46
CA ASP A 58 -10.09 9.09 -4.54
C ASP A 58 -9.07 9.98 -5.26
N GLY A 59 -8.37 9.45 -6.27
CA GLY A 59 -7.54 10.27 -7.18
C GLY A 59 -8.36 11.30 -7.98
N GLU A 60 -9.54 10.92 -8.46
CA GLU A 60 -10.48 11.82 -9.13
C GLU A 60 -11.05 12.90 -8.20
N GLN A 61 -11.40 12.52 -6.96
CA GLN A 61 -12.03 13.43 -5.99
C GLN A 61 -11.03 14.39 -5.33
N HIS A 62 -9.74 14.02 -5.26
CA HIS A 62 -8.69 14.75 -4.54
C HIS A 62 -7.41 14.89 -5.36
N PRO A 63 -7.48 15.38 -6.64
CA PRO A 63 -6.32 15.40 -7.54
C PRO A 63 -5.14 16.19 -6.97
N ASP A 64 -5.39 17.35 -6.36
CA ASP A 64 -4.33 18.19 -5.80
C ASP A 64 -3.58 17.48 -4.66
N LEU A 65 -4.30 16.77 -3.80
CA LEU A 65 -3.69 16.01 -2.71
C LEU A 65 -2.86 14.83 -3.22
N VAL A 66 -3.34 14.14 -4.26
CA VAL A 66 -2.59 13.02 -4.86
C VAL A 66 -1.37 13.53 -5.62
N ALA A 67 -1.47 14.68 -6.29
CA ALA A 67 -0.30 15.34 -6.88
C ALA A 67 0.70 15.80 -5.81
N GLU A 68 0.23 16.27 -4.65
CA GLU A 68 1.08 16.64 -3.52
C GLU A 68 1.86 15.44 -2.97
N ILE A 69 1.26 14.25 -2.84
CA ILE A 69 1.95 13.01 -2.47
C ILE A 69 3.17 12.79 -3.38
N ALA A 70 2.97 12.88 -4.70
CA ALA A 70 4.04 12.68 -5.66
C ALA A 70 5.12 13.77 -5.61
N THR A 71 4.73 15.04 -5.46
CA THR A 71 5.68 16.17 -5.39
C THR A 71 6.52 16.20 -4.13
N ARG A 72 6.00 15.63 -3.01
CA ARG A 72 6.77 15.42 -1.78
C ARG A 72 7.71 14.20 -1.84
N GLY A 73 7.84 13.55 -3.02
CA GLY A 73 8.80 12.46 -3.25
C GLY A 73 8.31 11.07 -2.87
N HIS A 74 7.05 10.92 -2.50
CA HIS A 74 6.44 9.62 -2.26
C HIS A 74 5.98 8.96 -3.55
N GLU A 75 5.76 7.66 -3.51
CA GLU A 75 5.16 6.94 -4.63
C GLU A 75 3.63 7.00 -4.55
N VAL A 76 2.99 7.16 -5.71
CA VAL A 76 1.58 6.89 -5.90
C VAL A 76 1.46 5.59 -6.70
N ALA A 77 0.87 4.56 -6.08
CA ALA A 77 0.56 3.26 -6.65
C ALA A 77 -0.96 3.05 -6.69
N ALA A 78 -1.46 2.10 -7.48
CA ALA A 78 -2.88 1.89 -7.66
C ALA A 78 -3.49 0.97 -6.60
N HIS A 79 -4.79 1.21 -6.25
CA HIS A 79 -5.54 0.47 -5.25
C HIS A 79 -7.00 0.21 -5.65
N GLY A 80 -7.23 -0.34 -6.84
CA GLY A 80 -8.57 -0.44 -7.42
C GLY A 80 -9.14 0.93 -7.78
N TYR A 81 -10.45 0.98 -8.13
CA TYR A 81 -11.12 2.23 -8.43
C TYR A 81 -12.03 2.68 -7.28
N LEU A 82 -13.01 1.85 -6.87
CA LEU A 82 -13.93 2.10 -5.74
C LEU A 82 -13.62 1.22 -4.51
N HIS A 83 -12.38 0.81 -4.35
CA HIS A 83 -11.97 -0.13 -3.30
C HIS A 83 -12.82 -1.41 -3.35
N GLU A 84 -12.89 -2.01 -4.52
CA GLU A 84 -13.72 -3.18 -4.80
C GLU A 84 -13.28 -4.40 -3.97
N ALA A 85 -14.23 -5.30 -3.71
CA ALA A 85 -13.92 -6.60 -3.11
C ALA A 85 -13.17 -7.56 -4.07
N TRP A 86 -12.91 -7.09 -5.31
CA TRP A 86 -12.23 -7.78 -6.39
C TRP A 86 -12.90 -9.11 -6.79
N ASP A 87 -14.24 -9.08 -6.79
CA ASP A 87 -15.11 -10.14 -7.30
C ASP A 87 -15.82 -9.61 -8.57
N LEU A 88 -14.98 -9.31 -9.58
CA LEU A 88 -15.37 -8.59 -10.77
C LEU A 88 -15.42 -9.52 -11.99
N GLN A 89 -16.29 -9.17 -12.94
CA GLN A 89 -16.23 -9.81 -14.25
C GLN A 89 -14.96 -9.36 -15.00
N PRO A 90 -14.41 -10.21 -15.87
CA PRO A 90 -13.14 -9.93 -16.55
C PRO A 90 -13.04 -8.57 -17.26
N GLU A 91 -14.10 -8.18 -17.96
CA GLU A 91 -14.16 -6.94 -18.72
C GLU A 91 -14.26 -5.70 -17.81
N GLU A 92 -14.96 -5.84 -16.70
CA GLU A 92 -15.10 -4.81 -15.67
C GLU A 92 -13.77 -4.62 -14.95
N GLU A 93 -13.10 -5.70 -14.55
CA GLU A 93 -11.78 -5.69 -13.92
C GLU A 93 -10.77 -4.88 -14.75
N GLU A 94 -10.61 -5.22 -16.03
CA GLU A 94 -9.67 -4.53 -16.91
C GLU A 94 -10.04 -3.05 -17.09
N THR A 95 -11.31 -2.75 -17.24
CA THR A 95 -11.82 -1.38 -17.36
C THR A 95 -11.46 -0.54 -16.14
N LEU A 96 -11.65 -1.06 -14.93
CA LEU A 96 -11.38 -0.34 -13.69
C LEU A 96 -9.87 -0.18 -13.43
N LEU A 97 -9.06 -1.20 -13.75
CA LEU A 97 -7.61 -1.11 -13.66
C LEU A 97 -7.06 -0.03 -14.58
N ARG A 98 -7.48 -0.03 -15.86
CA ARG A 98 -7.05 0.97 -16.85
C ARG A 98 -7.54 2.38 -16.50
N LYS A 99 -8.78 2.51 -16.02
CA LYS A 99 -9.33 3.79 -15.57
C LYS A 99 -8.51 4.36 -14.42
N THR A 100 -8.20 3.54 -13.42
CA THR A 100 -7.38 3.96 -12.28
C THR A 100 -5.99 4.40 -12.72
N ASP A 101 -5.32 3.62 -13.57
CA ASP A 101 -4.01 3.94 -14.11
C ASP A 101 -4.01 5.31 -14.84
N GLN A 102 -5.00 5.52 -15.71
CA GLN A 102 -5.14 6.78 -16.47
C GLN A 102 -5.28 7.98 -15.52
N ILE A 103 -6.16 7.88 -14.52
CA ILE A 103 -6.39 8.95 -13.54
C ILE A 103 -5.12 9.27 -12.79
N LEU A 104 -4.47 8.26 -12.20
CA LEU A 104 -3.30 8.48 -11.36
C LEU A 104 -2.10 9.02 -12.17
N ARG A 105 -1.89 8.54 -13.41
CA ARG A 105 -0.88 9.10 -14.32
C ARG A 105 -1.17 10.55 -14.69
N GLN A 106 -2.43 10.87 -14.97
CA GLN A 106 -2.82 12.25 -15.30
C GLN A 106 -2.61 13.18 -14.12
N VAL A 107 -2.98 12.76 -12.91
CA VAL A 107 -2.87 13.59 -11.70
C VAL A 107 -1.42 13.80 -11.26
N THR A 108 -0.59 12.76 -11.34
CA THR A 108 0.79 12.83 -10.84
C THR A 108 1.80 13.25 -11.89
N GLY A 109 1.46 13.13 -13.18
CA GLY A 109 2.40 13.28 -14.28
C GLY A 109 3.49 12.20 -14.33
N GLN A 110 3.32 11.09 -13.57
CA GLN A 110 4.31 10.02 -13.43
C GLN A 110 3.73 8.66 -13.82
N PRO A 111 4.58 7.69 -14.25
CA PRO A 111 4.13 6.32 -14.44
C PRO A 111 3.66 5.71 -13.10
N VAL A 112 2.55 4.98 -13.13
CA VAL A 112 2.14 4.11 -12.03
C VAL A 112 2.81 2.76 -12.26
N MET A 113 3.56 2.28 -11.29
CA MET A 113 4.41 1.09 -11.47
C MET A 113 4.01 -0.08 -10.57
N GLY A 114 3.09 0.14 -9.64
CA GLY A 114 2.68 -0.85 -8.67
C GLY A 114 1.21 -0.82 -8.34
N TRP A 115 0.76 -1.95 -7.82
CA TRP A 115 -0.61 -2.16 -7.41
C TRP A 115 -0.67 -2.91 -6.09
N ARG A 116 -1.74 -2.66 -5.32
CA ARG A 116 -2.18 -3.46 -4.19
C ARG A 116 -3.68 -3.69 -4.32
N SER A 117 -4.11 -4.94 -4.14
CA SER A 117 -5.53 -5.26 -4.13
C SER A 117 -6.21 -4.67 -2.90
N PRO A 118 -7.33 -3.94 -3.06
CA PRO A 118 -8.07 -3.39 -1.93
C PRO A 118 -8.69 -4.47 -1.01
N SER A 119 -8.82 -5.69 -1.48
CA SER A 119 -9.37 -6.81 -0.72
C SER A 119 -8.38 -7.95 -0.49
N GLY A 120 -7.16 -7.83 -0.99
CA GLY A 120 -6.19 -8.92 -1.07
C GLY A 120 -6.54 -9.99 -2.11
N ARG A 121 -7.65 -9.85 -2.85
CA ARG A 121 -8.06 -10.80 -3.92
C ARG A 121 -7.51 -10.36 -5.26
N LYS A 122 -7.05 -11.30 -6.03
CA LYS A 122 -6.58 -11.12 -7.41
C LYS A 122 -6.69 -12.43 -8.18
N SER A 123 -6.50 -12.38 -9.48
CA SER A 123 -6.44 -13.54 -10.37
C SER A 123 -5.19 -13.47 -11.25
N ASN A 124 -4.86 -14.56 -11.94
CA ASN A 124 -3.80 -14.55 -12.95
C ASN A 124 -4.08 -13.52 -14.05
N ARG A 125 -5.36 -13.29 -14.36
CA ARG A 125 -5.79 -12.27 -15.30
C ARG A 125 -5.46 -10.85 -14.79
N THR A 126 -5.73 -10.55 -13.51
CA THR A 126 -5.36 -9.27 -12.88
C THR A 126 -3.88 -8.96 -13.13
N LEU A 127 -3.01 -9.92 -12.82
CA LEU A 127 -1.57 -9.77 -12.98
C LEU A 127 -1.16 -9.56 -14.46
N GLY A 128 -1.81 -10.29 -15.39
CA GLY A 128 -1.59 -10.10 -16.81
C GLY A 128 -1.98 -8.72 -17.32
N VAL A 129 -3.10 -8.17 -16.87
CA VAL A 129 -3.55 -6.81 -17.21
C VAL A 129 -2.57 -5.78 -16.64
N LEU A 130 -2.20 -5.89 -15.36
CA LEU A 130 -1.22 -5.01 -14.73
C LEU A 130 0.10 -5.00 -15.50
N LYS A 131 0.62 -6.17 -15.84
CA LYS A 131 1.85 -6.31 -16.63
C LYS A 131 1.73 -5.66 -18.00
N SER A 132 0.60 -5.79 -18.68
CA SER A 132 0.35 -5.16 -19.99
C SER A 132 0.34 -3.63 -19.93
N MET A 133 0.04 -3.05 -18.77
CA MET A 133 0.07 -1.62 -18.51
C MET A 133 1.44 -1.10 -18.04
N GLY A 134 2.43 -1.99 -17.89
CA GLY A 134 3.79 -1.64 -17.49
C GLY A 134 4.02 -1.64 -15.97
N TYR A 135 3.13 -2.24 -15.20
CA TYR A 135 3.36 -2.44 -13.77
C TYR A 135 4.47 -3.45 -13.54
N ILE A 136 5.31 -3.21 -12.56
CA ILE A 136 6.46 -4.05 -12.24
C ILE A 136 6.29 -4.84 -10.95
N TYR A 137 5.36 -4.41 -10.07
CA TYR A 137 5.10 -5.11 -8.82
C TYR A 137 3.62 -5.14 -8.43
N ASP A 138 3.28 -6.17 -7.69
CA ASP A 138 2.10 -6.31 -6.86
C ASP A 138 2.52 -6.37 -5.37
N SER A 139 1.64 -5.97 -4.46
CA SER A 139 1.86 -6.04 -3.01
C SER A 139 0.60 -6.54 -2.30
N SER A 140 0.08 -7.68 -2.74
CA SER A 140 -1.22 -8.20 -2.25
C SER A 140 -1.11 -9.54 -1.52
N ASP A 141 -0.14 -10.38 -1.84
CA ASP A 141 0.01 -11.72 -1.26
C ASP A 141 0.56 -11.67 0.17
N LYS A 142 0.28 -12.73 0.92
CA LYS A 142 0.55 -12.84 2.36
C LYS A 142 1.17 -14.20 2.69
N ASP A 143 1.80 -14.81 1.72
CA ASP A 143 2.24 -16.20 1.72
C ASP A 143 3.74 -16.36 1.96
N TYR A 144 4.49 -15.24 2.02
CA TYR A 144 5.93 -15.27 2.22
C TYR A 144 6.46 -14.00 2.91
N ASP A 145 7.65 -14.12 3.53
CA ASP A 145 8.28 -13.03 4.29
C ASP A 145 9.27 -12.20 3.46
N MET A 146 9.58 -12.62 2.23
CA MET A 146 10.55 -11.98 1.35
C MET A 146 9.94 -11.71 -0.02
N PRO A 147 10.40 -10.68 -0.75
CA PRO A 147 10.00 -10.47 -2.14
C PRO A 147 10.38 -11.64 -3.02
N TYR A 148 9.52 -11.96 -3.98
CA TYR A 148 9.75 -13.03 -4.92
C TYR A 148 9.22 -12.69 -6.31
N ARG A 149 9.58 -13.49 -7.30
CA ARG A 149 9.02 -13.40 -8.65
C ARG A 149 7.81 -14.32 -8.76
N LEU A 150 6.64 -13.72 -8.88
CA LEU A 150 5.38 -14.42 -9.05
C LEU A 150 5.12 -14.69 -10.54
N ARG A 151 5.14 -15.96 -10.93
CA ARG A 151 4.78 -16.42 -12.28
C ARG A 151 3.32 -16.83 -12.31
N TYR A 152 2.53 -16.14 -13.13
CA TYR A 152 1.08 -16.31 -13.24
C TYR A 152 0.63 -16.94 -14.57
N GLY A 153 1.55 -17.29 -15.46
CA GLY A 153 1.29 -17.87 -16.76
C GLY A 153 2.47 -18.68 -17.27
N LYS A 154 2.34 -19.22 -18.51
CA LYS A 154 3.33 -20.12 -19.14
C LYS A 154 4.33 -19.37 -20.02
N GLY A 155 4.07 -18.11 -20.37
CA GLY A 155 4.98 -17.29 -21.17
C GLY A 155 6.19 -16.82 -20.36
N ASP A 156 7.32 -16.62 -21.00
CA ASP A 156 8.55 -16.15 -20.34
C ASP A 156 8.37 -14.76 -19.70
N GLY A 157 7.44 -13.95 -20.21
CA GLY A 157 7.09 -12.62 -19.68
C GLY A 157 6.01 -12.62 -18.61
N ASP A 158 5.37 -13.76 -18.34
CA ASP A 158 4.20 -13.88 -17.45
C ASP A 158 4.61 -13.90 -15.96
N SER A 159 5.35 -12.89 -15.56
CA SER A 159 5.77 -12.73 -14.17
C SER A 159 5.81 -11.27 -13.74
N ILE A 160 5.62 -11.06 -12.45
CA ILE A 160 5.67 -9.76 -11.77
C ILE A 160 6.43 -9.92 -10.44
N ILE A 161 6.97 -8.85 -9.88
CA ILE A 161 7.52 -8.89 -8.52
C ILE A 161 6.37 -8.83 -7.52
N GLU A 162 6.32 -9.78 -6.60
CA GLU A 162 5.46 -9.70 -5.43
C GLU A 162 6.26 -9.12 -4.27
N LEU A 163 5.69 -8.08 -3.65
CA LEU A 163 6.17 -7.50 -2.38
C LEU A 163 5.15 -7.87 -1.30
N PRO A 164 5.28 -9.03 -0.65
CA PRO A 164 4.26 -9.54 0.27
C PRO A 164 3.99 -8.56 1.40
N ASN A 165 2.73 -8.50 1.86
CA ASN A 165 2.37 -7.70 3.02
C ASN A 165 1.72 -8.54 4.11
N ASN A 166 2.03 -8.26 5.37
CA ASN A 166 1.43 -8.90 6.51
C ASN A 166 0.30 -8.02 7.06
N THR A 167 -0.94 -8.37 6.72
CA THR A 167 -2.14 -7.61 7.15
C THR A 167 -2.68 -7.99 8.52
N TYR A 168 -1.96 -8.77 9.31
CA TYR A 168 -2.40 -9.16 10.66
C TYR A 168 -1.51 -8.58 11.75
N SER A 169 -0.19 -8.62 11.60
CA SER A 169 0.73 -8.11 12.60
C SER A 169 1.38 -6.76 12.22
N LEU A 170 1.52 -6.48 10.92
CA LEU A 170 2.12 -5.25 10.40
C LEU A 170 1.11 -4.39 9.59
N ASP A 171 -0.10 -4.26 10.15
CA ASP A 171 -1.19 -3.47 9.59
C ASP A 171 -1.98 -2.85 10.75
N ASP A 172 -2.40 -1.60 10.61
CA ASP A 172 -3.17 -0.90 11.64
C ASP A 172 -4.64 -1.32 11.70
N PHE A 173 -5.18 -1.82 10.58
CA PHE A 173 -6.59 -2.16 10.44
C PHE A 173 -7.07 -3.22 11.44
N PRO A 174 -6.44 -4.40 11.61
CA PRO A 174 -6.90 -5.41 12.55
C PRO A 174 -6.92 -4.92 14.00
N PHE A 175 -5.91 -4.15 14.38
CA PHE A 175 -5.77 -3.63 15.74
C PHE A 175 -6.85 -2.59 16.09
N PHE A 176 -7.11 -1.67 15.18
CA PHE A 176 -8.04 -0.57 15.47
C PHE A 176 -9.47 -0.87 15.05
N LYS A 177 -9.70 -1.81 14.14
CA LYS A 177 -11.04 -2.19 13.68
C LYS A 177 -11.67 -3.30 14.50
N PHE A 178 -10.91 -4.32 14.84
CA PHE A 178 -11.47 -5.53 15.45
C PHE A 178 -11.13 -5.66 16.94
N SER A 179 -9.87 -5.44 17.32
CA SER A 179 -9.43 -5.65 18.70
C SER A 179 -9.43 -4.38 19.56
N PHE A 180 -9.62 -3.20 18.97
CA PHE A 180 -9.57 -1.90 19.66
C PHE A 180 -8.32 -1.74 20.53
N THR A 181 -7.19 -2.24 20.04
CA THR A 181 -5.92 -2.28 20.77
C THR A 181 -5.40 -0.86 21.02
N PRO A 182 -5.00 -0.52 22.24
CA PRO A 182 -4.38 0.78 22.52
C PRO A 182 -3.12 1.01 21.67
N PRO A 183 -2.87 2.25 21.19
CA PRO A 183 -1.70 2.55 20.35
C PRO A 183 -0.36 2.13 20.94
N SER A 184 -0.19 2.21 22.27
CA SER A 184 1.04 1.76 22.93
C SER A 184 1.31 0.27 22.79
N LEU A 185 0.28 -0.55 22.81
CA LEU A 185 0.41 -2.01 22.62
C LEU A 185 0.64 -2.36 21.14
N VAL A 186 0.05 -1.59 20.22
CA VAL A 186 0.35 -1.73 18.79
C VAL A 186 1.81 -1.40 18.51
N LEU A 187 2.34 -0.32 19.12
CA LEU A 187 3.76 0.05 19.00
C LEU A 187 4.67 -1.07 19.50
N GLU A 188 4.35 -1.66 20.63
CA GLU A 188 5.13 -2.77 21.20
C GLU A 188 5.12 -4.00 20.29
N GLN A 189 3.95 -4.35 19.73
CA GLN A 189 3.83 -5.44 18.76
C GLN A 189 4.69 -5.17 17.52
N TRP A 190 4.60 -3.98 16.93
CA TRP A 190 5.36 -3.64 15.75
C TRP A 190 6.88 -3.61 15.98
N LYS A 191 7.32 -3.23 17.18
CA LYS A 191 8.75 -3.32 17.55
C LYS A 191 9.21 -4.77 17.64
N GLN A 192 8.42 -5.65 18.28
CA GLN A 192 8.76 -7.08 18.39
C GLN A 192 8.84 -7.74 17.00
N GLU A 193 7.90 -7.46 16.11
CA GLU A 193 7.95 -7.95 14.73
C GLU A 193 9.19 -7.42 14.00
N PHE A 194 9.47 -6.12 14.12
CA PHE A 194 10.64 -5.51 13.50
C PHE A 194 11.93 -6.15 14.01
N ASP A 195 12.10 -6.36 15.30
CA ASP A 195 13.31 -6.92 15.90
C ASP A 195 13.63 -8.33 15.37
N VAL A 196 12.59 -9.15 15.19
CA VAL A 196 12.75 -10.49 14.62
C VAL A 196 13.12 -10.42 13.14
N ILE A 197 12.42 -9.58 12.36
CA ILE A 197 12.69 -9.39 10.94
C ILE A 197 14.08 -8.80 10.74
N TYR A 198 14.48 -7.80 11.52
CA TYR A 198 15.80 -7.18 11.46
C TYR A 198 16.92 -8.16 11.76
N LYS A 199 16.76 -8.96 12.81
CA LYS A 199 17.75 -10.01 13.19
C LYS A 199 17.96 -11.05 12.09
N ASN A 200 16.94 -11.31 11.27
CA ASN A 200 16.97 -12.25 10.16
C ASN A 200 17.28 -11.58 8.81
N GLU A 201 17.70 -10.29 8.79
CA GLU A 201 18.00 -9.52 7.58
C GLU A 201 16.80 -9.46 6.59
N GLY A 202 15.58 -9.50 7.13
CA GLY A 202 14.35 -9.68 6.38
C GLY A 202 13.80 -8.40 5.73
N PHE A 203 12.58 -8.52 5.23
CA PHE A 203 11.83 -7.49 4.55
C PHE A 203 10.66 -7.04 5.43
N PHE A 204 10.66 -5.78 5.86
CA PHE A 204 9.64 -5.21 6.73
C PHE A 204 8.70 -4.32 5.93
N VAL A 205 7.43 -4.66 5.90
CA VAL A 205 6.36 -3.86 5.28
C VAL A 205 5.33 -3.50 6.32
N LEU A 206 5.17 -2.22 6.60
CA LEU A 206 4.13 -1.72 7.48
C LEU A 206 3.02 -1.08 6.64
N SER A 207 1.81 -1.60 6.74
CA SER A 207 0.62 -1.08 6.08
C SER A 207 -0.22 -0.26 7.05
N VAL A 208 -0.64 0.93 6.63
CA VAL A 208 -1.48 1.81 7.47
C VAL A 208 -2.49 2.57 6.62
N HIS A 209 -3.56 3.03 7.27
CA HIS A 209 -4.66 3.73 6.64
C HIS A 209 -4.86 5.11 7.28
N PRO A 210 -4.96 6.22 6.52
CA PRO A 210 -5.10 7.56 7.07
C PRO A 210 -6.52 7.88 7.56
N ARG A 211 -7.28 6.88 7.94
CA ARG A 211 -8.67 6.99 8.39
C ARG A 211 -8.77 7.28 9.91
N SER A 212 -9.87 7.86 10.35
CA SER A 212 -10.10 8.14 11.77
C SER A 212 -10.63 6.95 12.55
N GLY A 213 -11.53 6.16 11.95
CA GLY A 213 -12.23 5.07 12.65
C GLY A 213 -11.31 3.92 13.03
N TRP A 214 -10.64 3.35 12.04
CA TRP A 214 -9.84 2.14 12.19
C TRP A 214 -8.42 2.25 11.61
N GLY A 215 -7.98 3.43 11.22
CA GLY A 215 -6.65 3.66 10.68
C GLY A 215 -5.78 4.56 11.58
N SER A 216 -4.60 4.88 11.08
CA SER A 216 -3.57 5.68 11.77
C SER A 216 -3.65 7.18 11.49
N GLY A 217 -4.76 7.69 10.92
CA GLY A 217 -4.92 9.10 10.56
C GLY A 217 -5.10 10.07 11.73
N THR A 218 -5.54 9.61 12.91
CA THR A 218 -5.75 10.49 14.08
C THR A 218 -4.42 10.91 14.71
N PRO A 219 -4.38 12.06 15.46
CA PRO A 219 -3.12 12.58 16.01
C PRO A 219 -2.32 11.57 16.85
N SER A 220 -2.98 10.81 17.72
CA SER A 220 -2.33 9.83 18.58
C SER A 220 -1.77 8.65 17.80
N ARG A 221 -2.49 8.21 16.75
CA ARG A 221 -2.06 7.08 15.93
C ARG A 221 -1.02 7.47 14.87
N THR A 222 -1.06 8.71 14.36
CA THR A 222 0.05 9.23 13.55
C THR A 222 1.32 9.39 14.40
N ARG A 223 1.18 9.72 15.69
CA ARG A 223 2.31 9.73 16.62
C ARG A 223 2.92 8.35 16.77
N LEU A 224 2.10 7.31 16.88
CA LEU A 224 2.53 5.91 16.87
C LEU A 224 3.41 5.59 15.64
N MET A 225 3.02 6.10 14.44
CA MET A 225 3.83 5.94 13.23
C MET A 225 5.20 6.61 13.35
N ALA A 226 5.26 7.82 13.89
CA ALA A 226 6.53 8.50 14.11
C ALA A 226 7.41 7.74 15.12
N ASP A 227 6.82 7.17 16.16
CA ASP A 227 7.52 6.44 17.21
C ASP A 227 8.12 5.12 16.67
N ILE A 228 7.41 4.35 15.82
CA ILE A 228 7.98 3.15 15.19
C ILE A 228 9.06 3.49 14.17
N ILE A 229 8.89 4.54 13.37
CA ILE A 229 9.93 4.99 12.43
C ILE A 229 11.18 5.42 13.19
N THR A 230 11.04 6.14 14.30
CA THR A 230 12.17 6.52 15.16
C THR A 230 12.89 5.30 15.70
N TYR A 231 12.15 4.30 16.16
CA TYR A 231 12.70 3.05 16.66
C TYR A 231 13.51 2.32 15.58
N ILE A 232 12.94 2.15 14.40
CA ILE A 232 13.59 1.51 13.25
C ILE A 232 14.87 2.25 12.86
N LYS A 233 14.84 3.58 12.80
CA LYS A 233 16.02 4.43 12.45
C LYS A 233 17.15 4.35 13.46
N GLY A 234 16.90 3.86 14.66
CA GLY A 234 17.91 3.58 15.68
C GLY A 234 18.76 2.34 15.41
N HIS A 235 18.48 1.58 14.35
CA HIS A 235 19.20 0.36 13.99
C HIS A 235 20.08 0.57 12.77
N ASP A 236 21.28 0.01 12.79
CA ASP A 236 22.26 0.15 11.70
C ASP A 236 21.82 -0.60 10.43
N GLY A 237 22.16 -0.07 9.26
CA GLY A 237 21.92 -0.73 7.97
C GLY A 237 20.48 -0.74 7.50
N VAL A 238 19.52 -0.15 8.25
CA VAL A 238 18.13 -0.03 7.79
C VAL A 238 18.01 0.99 6.66
N GLN A 239 17.20 0.65 5.66
CA GLN A 239 16.94 1.52 4.53
C GLN A 239 15.45 1.60 4.24
N PHE A 240 14.89 2.81 4.30
CA PHE A 240 13.52 3.09 3.86
C PHE A 240 13.51 3.34 2.36
N MET A 241 12.61 2.65 1.64
CA MET A 241 12.44 2.82 0.19
C MET A 241 10.96 2.91 -0.18
N ARG A 242 10.68 3.48 -1.35
CA ARG A 242 9.36 3.32 -2.00
C ARG A 242 9.30 1.91 -2.60
N ALA A 243 8.09 1.38 -2.69
CA ALA A 243 7.88 0.03 -3.23
C ALA A 243 8.40 -0.10 -4.67
N LYS A 244 8.16 0.92 -5.53
CA LYS A 244 8.68 0.92 -6.92
C LYS A 244 10.20 0.86 -7.02
N ASP A 245 10.92 1.54 -6.11
CA ASP A 245 12.38 1.57 -6.14
C ASP A 245 12.94 0.20 -5.73
N TYR A 246 12.33 -0.41 -4.72
CA TYR A 246 12.74 -1.76 -4.29
C TYR A 246 12.31 -2.83 -5.30
N ALA A 247 11.11 -2.74 -5.88
CA ALA A 247 10.69 -3.62 -6.97
C ALA A 247 11.62 -3.52 -8.19
N GLN A 248 12.05 -2.30 -8.55
CA GLN A 248 13.02 -2.12 -9.64
C GLN A 248 14.38 -2.75 -9.30
N TRP A 249 14.82 -2.64 -8.06
CA TRP A 249 16.01 -3.37 -7.59
C TRP A 249 15.82 -4.88 -7.73
N CYS A 250 14.66 -5.41 -7.33
CA CYS A 250 14.29 -6.83 -7.47
C CYS A 250 14.31 -7.28 -8.94
N VAL A 251 13.75 -6.50 -9.86
CA VAL A 251 13.79 -6.79 -11.32
C VAL A 251 15.24 -6.90 -11.79
N ASN A 252 16.10 -5.98 -11.38
CA ASN A 252 17.51 -5.94 -11.79
C ASN A 252 18.36 -7.07 -11.16
N HIS A 253 17.86 -7.69 -10.09
CA HIS A 253 18.52 -8.77 -9.36
C HIS A 253 17.65 -10.04 -9.31
N SER A 254 16.87 -10.27 -10.34
CA SER A 254 15.87 -11.36 -10.38
C SER A 254 16.44 -12.77 -10.18
N ASN A 255 17.73 -12.95 -10.46
CA ASN A 255 18.47 -14.20 -10.20
C ASN A 255 18.70 -14.49 -8.70
N ARG A 256 18.41 -13.54 -7.82
CA ARG A 256 18.51 -13.68 -6.35
C ARG A 256 17.15 -13.92 -5.69
N LEU A 257 16.08 -13.86 -6.46
CA LEU A 257 14.73 -14.04 -5.97
C LEU A 257 14.27 -15.48 -6.17
N GLU A 258 13.48 -15.96 -5.23
CA GLU A 258 12.67 -17.16 -5.45
C GLU A 258 11.69 -16.91 -6.59
N GLU A 259 11.37 -17.94 -7.34
CA GLU A 259 10.28 -17.93 -8.33
C GLU A 259 9.16 -18.82 -7.83
N VAL A 260 8.00 -18.24 -7.61
CA VAL A 260 6.77 -18.93 -7.22
C VAL A 260 5.84 -18.97 -8.42
N THR A 261 5.35 -20.16 -8.77
CA THR A 261 4.42 -20.35 -9.90
C THR A 261 3.04 -20.67 -9.38
N ILE A 262 2.06 -19.85 -9.77
CA ILE A 262 0.64 -20.09 -9.56
C ILE A 262 0.01 -20.41 -10.94
N LEU A 263 -0.48 -21.63 -11.12
CA LEU A 263 -1.06 -22.11 -12.39
C LEU A 263 -2.53 -22.50 -12.19
#